data_8183e8cdad9d30b3af70721f49453ba0
#
_entry.id   8183e8cdad9d30b3af70721f49453ba0
#
_cell.length_a   1.000
_cell.length_b   1.000
_cell.length_c   1.000
_cell.angle_alpha   90.00
_cell.angle_beta   90.00
_cell.angle_gamma   90.00
#
_symmetry.space_group_name_H-M   'P 1'
#
loop_
_entity.id
_entity.type
_entity.pdbx_description
1 polymer ?
#
loop_
_entity_poly.entity_id
_entity_poly.type
_entity_poly.pdbx_seq_one_letter_code
_entity_poly.pdbx_strand_id
1 'polypeptide(L)'
;MGNWKLLPNRSWVDSLILMKKKTKTSATSLKPPAFLLDLLNARSPSGYEEEARDVVRSNVEKYADSFVVDNLGNCHASLGKTGSPTLMLAGHIDELGLIIKHISDKGFLYFDAIGGHDRSMISGRRVDILTSKGTVRGVTGKRAIHLMSIEERKRVPEFHQMWIDIGASNREEALERVMIGDAAVYDHGFEILNDSLVVSRAFDDKSGAYAVNEALLRLSKGSKPSCKVVAVSTVQEEIGTRGAISSAHLADPDVALVVDVSHATDHPDADHRKYGRFCLGGGPILTRGPNIHPGVFERLIQCAKKEKISVQIEADPRPTGTDARAIQVARNGVPTGLIGIPLRYMHTPSEVIDLGDLEAVVRLMVTFARSLKKGEKF
;
A
#
# COMPACT_ATOMS: atom_id res chain seq x y z
N MET A 1 3.09 -36.06 -0.30
CA MET A 1 3.15 -36.09 -1.78
C MET A 1 1.82 -35.58 -2.32
N GLY A 2 1.77 -34.29 -2.59
CA GLY A 2 0.55 -33.63 -3.07
C GLY A 2 0.40 -33.80 -4.58
N ASN A 3 -0.74 -34.32 -4.98
CA ASN A 3 -1.10 -34.53 -6.39
C ASN A 3 -1.31 -33.18 -7.10
N TRP A 4 -0.34 -32.76 -7.88
CA TRP A 4 -0.50 -31.67 -8.85
C TRP A 4 -1.29 -32.17 -10.05
N LYS A 5 -2.61 -32.04 -10.03
CA LYS A 5 -3.43 -32.25 -11.24
C LYS A 5 -3.33 -31.02 -12.13
N LEU A 6 -2.75 -31.21 -13.31
CA LEU A 6 -2.82 -30.25 -14.40
C LEU A 6 -4.27 -29.95 -14.77
N LEU A 7 -4.63 -28.66 -14.76
CA LEU A 7 -5.98 -28.21 -15.07
C LEU A 7 -6.30 -28.36 -16.56
N PRO A 8 -7.48 -28.79 -16.95
CA PRO A 8 -7.90 -28.84 -18.34
C PRO A 8 -8.48 -27.51 -18.83
N ASN A 9 -8.10 -27.15 -20.05
CA ASN A 9 -8.75 -26.26 -21.02
C ASN A 9 -8.44 -24.76 -21.03
N ARG A 10 -7.82 -24.40 -22.18
CA ARG A 10 -7.47 -23.04 -22.64
C ARG A 10 -8.66 -22.08 -22.91
N SER A 11 -9.92 -22.47 -22.73
CA SER A 11 -11.09 -21.64 -23.09
C SER A 11 -11.36 -20.46 -22.13
N TRP A 12 -10.59 -20.30 -21.06
CA TRP A 12 -10.82 -19.31 -20.02
C TRP A 12 -10.16 -17.96 -20.28
N VAL A 13 -9.07 -17.93 -21.04
CA VAL A 13 -8.27 -16.71 -21.28
C VAL A 13 -8.95 -15.81 -22.31
N ASP A 14 -9.56 -16.39 -23.33
CA ASP A 14 -10.15 -15.61 -24.44
C ASP A 14 -11.45 -14.88 -24.07
N SER A 15 -12.19 -15.36 -23.07
CA SER A 15 -13.42 -14.72 -22.61
C SER A 15 -13.19 -13.52 -21.70
N LEU A 16 -12.02 -13.37 -21.10
CA LEU A 16 -11.66 -12.23 -20.23
C LEU A 16 -11.10 -11.04 -21.02
N ILE A 17 -10.54 -11.28 -22.21
CA ILE A 17 -9.94 -10.24 -23.06
C ILE A 17 -10.99 -9.48 -23.89
N LEU A 18 -12.20 -10.01 -24.05
CA LEU A 18 -13.21 -9.50 -25.00
C LEU A 18 -14.24 -8.52 -24.42
N MET A 19 -14.13 -8.10 -23.15
CA MET A 19 -15.03 -7.06 -22.60
C MET A 19 -14.49 -5.63 -22.74
N LYS A 20 -14.02 -5.24 -23.93
CA LYS A 20 -13.76 -3.83 -24.27
C LYS A 20 -14.81 -3.29 -25.22
N LYS A 21 -15.95 -2.85 -24.69
CA LYS A 21 -16.68 -1.69 -25.21
C LYS A 21 -17.01 -0.79 -24.03
N LYS A 22 -16.26 0.33 -23.90
CA LYS A 22 -16.63 1.43 -23.02
C LYS A 22 -18.03 1.91 -23.41
N THR A 23 -19.04 1.53 -22.68
CA THR A 23 -20.24 2.32 -22.56
C THR A 23 -19.83 3.55 -21.75
N LYS A 24 -19.87 4.73 -22.35
CA LYS A 24 -19.86 6.00 -21.64
C LYS A 24 -21.13 6.06 -20.79
N THR A 25 -21.09 5.45 -19.61
CA THR A 25 -21.97 5.84 -18.51
C THR A 25 -21.48 7.20 -18.07
N SER A 26 -22.39 8.15 -17.91
CA SER A 26 -22.11 9.46 -17.33
C SER A 26 -21.32 9.25 -16.06
N ALA A 27 -20.04 9.64 -16.05
CA ALA A 27 -19.17 9.54 -14.91
C ALA A 27 -19.72 10.48 -13.84
N THR A 28 -20.47 9.95 -12.88
CA THR A 28 -20.62 10.59 -11.60
C THR A 28 -19.23 10.57 -10.98
N SER A 29 -18.60 11.73 -10.84
CA SER A 29 -17.33 11.90 -10.15
C SER A 29 -17.39 11.13 -8.82
N LEU A 30 -16.57 10.08 -8.68
CA LEU A 30 -16.48 9.32 -7.45
C LEU A 30 -15.89 10.26 -6.39
N LYS A 31 -16.68 10.57 -5.38
CA LYS A 31 -16.19 11.38 -4.25
C LYS A 31 -15.20 10.54 -3.44
N PRO A 32 -13.98 11.05 -3.18
CA PRO A 32 -13.00 10.33 -2.38
C PRO A 32 -13.55 10.05 -0.98
N PRO A 33 -13.40 8.84 -0.44
CA PRO A 33 -13.85 8.51 0.92
C PRO A 33 -13.09 9.33 1.97
N ALA A 34 -13.80 9.86 2.97
CA ALA A 34 -13.16 10.65 4.05
C ALA A 34 -12.09 9.86 4.78
N PHE A 35 -12.31 8.58 5.09
CA PHE A 35 -11.34 7.71 5.74
C PHE A 35 -10.04 7.55 4.90
N LEU A 36 -10.13 7.45 3.57
CA LEU A 36 -8.95 7.44 2.70
C LEU A 36 -8.19 8.77 2.79
N LEU A 37 -8.91 9.90 2.76
CA LEU A 37 -8.29 11.23 2.88
C LEU A 37 -7.60 11.40 4.23
N ASP A 38 -8.21 10.94 5.32
CA ASP A 38 -7.62 10.98 6.66
C ASP A 38 -6.32 10.16 6.72
N LEU A 39 -6.28 8.96 6.11
CA LEU A 39 -5.07 8.14 6.01
C LEU A 39 -3.97 8.81 5.19
N LEU A 40 -4.31 9.39 4.04
CA LEU A 40 -3.35 10.08 3.18
C LEU A 40 -2.78 11.36 3.84
N ASN A 41 -3.56 12.03 4.67
CA ASN A 41 -3.11 13.19 5.44
C ASN A 41 -2.22 12.82 6.63
N ALA A 42 -2.43 11.65 7.23
CA ALA A 42 -1.58 11.15 8.31
C ALA A 42 -0.15 10.92 7.81
N ARG A 43 0.83 11.27 8.62
CA ARG A 43 2.26 11.10 8.34
C ARG A 43 2.74 9.83 9.02
N SER A 44 3.26 8.91 8.25
CA SER A 44 3.58 7.58 8.76
C SER A 44 4.80 6.94 8.09
N PRO A 45 5.97 7.62 8.07
CA PRO A 45 7.15 6.93 7.55
C PRO A 45 7.45 5.71 8.40
N SER A 46 7.96 4.63 7.78
CA SER A 46 8.16 3.34 8.45
C SER A 46 8.89 3.48 9.79
N GLY A 47 8.29 2.94 10.85
CA GLY A 47 8.74 3.08 12.23
C GLY A 47 8.15 4.28 12.99
N TYR A 48 7.33 5.12 12.35
CA TYR A 48 6.71 6.33 12.89
C TYR A 48 5.23 6.40 12.50
N GLU A 49 4.49 5.31 12.61
CA GLU A 49 3.14 5.15 12.06
C GLU A 49 2.01 5.59 13.00
N GLU A 50 2.31 6.29 14.11
CA GLU A 50 1.36 6.67 15.14
C GLU A 50 0.13 7.39 14.60
N GLU A 51 0.32 8.41 13.73
CA GLU A 51 -0.78 9.18 13.16
C GLU A 51 -1.72 8.30 12.32
N ALA A 52 -1.17 7.43 11.47
CA ALA A 52 -1.97 6.53 10.65
C ALA A 52 -2.70 5.47 11.49
N ARG A 53 -2.06 4.94 12.55
CA ARG A 53 -2.72 4.03 13.51
C ARG A 53 -3.93 4.68 14.19
N ASP A 54 -3.79 5.95 14.60
CA ASP A 54 -4.89 6.67 15.26
C ASP A 54 -6.04 6.92 14.29
N VAL A 55 -5.77 7.19 13.02
CA VAL A 55 -6.77 7.27 11.97
C VAL A 55 -7.48 5.92 11.78
N VAL A 56 -6.74 4.81 11.69
CA VAL A 56 -7.35 3.46 11.60
C VAL A 56 -8.22 3.21 12.83
N ARG A 57 -7.71 3.42 14.04
CA ARG A 57 -8.45 3.21 15.29
C ARG A 57 -9.75 3.98 15.29
N SER A 58 -9.71 5.29 15.04
CA SER A 58 -10.88 6.18 15.11
C SER A 58 -12.00 5.81 14.12
N ASN A 59 -11.61 5.26 12.95
CA ASN A 59 -12.57 4.85 11.93
C ASN A 59 -13.13 3.44 12.12
N VAL A 60 -12.36 2.52 12.73
CA VAL A 60 -12.62 1.06 12.66
C VAL A 60 -13.03 0.46 14.00
N GLU A 61 -12.42 0.88 15.12
CA GLU A 61 -12.54 0.20 16.43
C GLU A 61 -14.00 -0.02 16.87
N LYS A 62 -14.86 0.97 16.72
CA LYS A 62 -16.28 0.89 17.12
C LYS A 62 -17.13 -0.09 16.29
N TYR A 63 -16.62 -0.57 15.16
CA TYR A 63 -17.31 -1.50 14.27
C TYR A 63 -16.76 -2.92 14.34
N ALA A 64 -15.61 -3.11 14.98
CA ALA A 64 -14.97 -4.40 15.19
C ALA A 64 -15.45 -5.08 16.48
N ASP A 65 -15.47 -6.41 16.50
CA ASP A 65 -15.71 -7.17 17.73
C ASP A 65 -14.50 -7.11 18.68
N SER A 66 -13.29 -6.88 18.15
CA SER A 66 -12.07 -6.53 18.90
C SER A 66 -11.13 -5.68 18.05
N PHE A 67 -10.39 -4.80 18.71
CA PHE A 67 -9.33 -3.99 18.12
C PHE A 67 -8.08 -4.09 19.00
N VAL A 68 -6.96 -4.51 18.44
CA VAL A 68 -5.69 -4.70 19.16
C VAL A 68 -4.57 -4.04 18.36
N VAL A 69 -3.68 -3.34 19.04
CA VAL A 69 -2.39 -2.90 18.49
C VAL A 69 -1.32 -3.78 19.08
N ASP A 70 -0.52 -4.43 18.23
CA ASP A 70 0.57 -5.27 18.69
C ASP A 70 1.82 -4.45 19.07
N ASN A 71 2.85 -5.13 19.55
CA ASN A 71 4.08 -4.48 20.04
C ASN A 71 4.89 -3.76 18.94
N LEU A 72 4.69 -4.09 17.66
CA LEU A 72 5.30 -3.37 16.55
C LEU A 72 4.47 -2.18 16.09
N GLY A 73 3.18 -2.14 16.46
CA GLY A 73 2.26 -1.09 16.06
C GLY A 73 1.25 -1.48 14.99
N ASN A 74 1.20 -2.76 14.57
CA ASN A 74 0.16 -3.22 13.65
C ASN A 74 -1.22 -3.11 14.29
N CYS A 75 -2.23 -2.67 13.53
CA CYS A 75 -3.61 -2.64 13.99
C CYS A 75 -4.35 -3.91 13.51
N HIS A 76 -4.96 -4.63 14.44
CA HIS A 76 -5.76 -5.82 14.19
C HIS A 76 -7.21 -5.56 14.56
N ALA A 77 -8.09 -5.39 13.58
CA ALA A 77 -9.53 -5.28 13.76
C ALA A 77 -10.19 -6.59 13.39
N SER A 78 -10.99 -7.18 14.29
CA SER A 78 -11.59 -8.51 14.07
C SER A 78 -13.11 -8.46 14.04
N LEU A 79 -13.73 -9.27 13.19
CA LEU A 79 -15.15 -9.62 13.16
C LEU A 79 -15.33 -11.14 13.28
N GLY A 80 -16.26 -11.60 14.13
CA GLY A 80 -16.55 -13.02 14.34
C GLY A 80 -15.62 -13.65 15.37
N LYS A 81 -16.08 -13.77 16.64
CA LYS A 81 -15.26 -14.31 17.74
C LYS A 81 -14.87 -15.78 17.58
N THR A 82 -15.70 -16.58 16.92
CA THR A 82 -15.56 -18.05 16.84
C THR A 82 -15.68 -18.59 15.40
N GLY A 83 -15.57 -17.72 14.40
CA GLY A 83 -15.67 -18.11 12.99
C GLY A 83 -14.45 -18.95 12.56
N SER A 84 -14.69 -19.94 11.68
CA SER A 84 -13.65 -20.72 11.01
C SER A 84 -14.05 -20.88 9.54
N PRO A 85 -13.14 -20.63 8.57
CA PRO A 85 -11.72 -20.28 8.75
C PRO A 85 -11.51 -18.85 9.27
N THR A 86 -10.28 -18.55 9.73
CA THR A 86 -9.81 -17.18 9.98
C THR A 86 -9.26 -16.62 8.67
N LEU A 87 -9.89 -15.57 8.16
CA LEU A 87 -9.43 -14.80 6.99
C LEU A 87 -8.68 -13.55 7.47
N MET A 88 -7.42 -13.44 7.11
CA MET A 88 -6.63 -12.22 7.28
C MET A 88 -6.74 -11.38 6.02
N LEU A 89 -7.05 -10.09 6.18
CA LEU A 89 -6.94 -9.06 5.14
C LEU A 89 -5.82 -8.13 5.57
N ALA A 90 -4.79 -7.95 4.78
CA ALA A 90 -3.62 -7.14 5.15
C ALA A 90 -3.30 -6.09 4.08
N GLY A 91 -2.92 -4.89 4.55
CA GLY A 91 -2.40 -3.79 3.76
C GLY A 91 -1.61 -2.86 4.67
N HIS A 92 -0.53 -2.22 4.19
CA HIS A 92 0.36 -1.47 5.06
C HIS A 92 -0.02 0.01 5.18
N ILE A 93 0.27 0.60 6.36
CA ILE A 93 0.00 2.01 6.66
C ILE A 93 1.25 2.86 6.69
N ASP A 94 2.41 2.26 6.63
CA ASP A 94 3.66 3.00 6.50
C ASP A 94 3.88 3.50 5.08
N GLU A 95 4.69 4.50 4.96
CA GLU A 95 5.07 5.16 3.71
C GLU A 95 6.56 5.45 3.69
N LEU A 96 7.11 5.77 2.53
CA LEU A 96 8.47 6.23 2.37
C LEU A 96 8.74 7.51 3.16
N GLY A 97 9.94 7.63 3.71
CA GLY A 97 10.34 8.82 4.45
C GLY A 97 11.83 9.12 4.35
N LEU A 98 12.25 10.15 5.05
CA LEU A 98 13.63 10.51 5.25
C LEU A 98 13.93 10.50 6.75
N ILE A 99 15.15 10.16 7.15
CA ILE A 99 15.59 10.21 8.56
C ILE A 99 16.77 11.17 8.71
N ILE A 100 16.72 12.06 9.69
CA ILE A 100 17.78 13.03 9.96
C ILE A 100 18.97 12.32 10.58
N LYS A 101 20.14 12.41 9.93
CA LYS A 101 21.38 11.74 10.35
C LYS A 101 22.43 12.69 10.90
N HIS A 102 22.44 13.92 10.45
CA HIS A 102 23.44 14.91 10.85
C HIS A 102 22.91 16.33 10.70
N ILE A 103 23.34 17.22 11.59
CA ILE A 103 23.05 18.65 11.53
C ILE A 103 24.39 19.40 11.42
N SER A 104 24.56 20.17 10.35
CA SER A 104 25.78 20.94 10.12
C SER A 104 25.89 22.19 11.02
N ASP A 105 27.07 22.75 11.15
CA ASP A 105 27.29 24.01 11.91
C ASP A 105 26.49 25.19 11.37
N LYS A 106 26.07 25.13 10.09
CA LYS A 106 25.21 26.12 9.43
C LYS A 106 23.71 25.81 9.54
N GLY A 107 23.30 24.82 10.33
CA GLY A 107 21.87 24.47 10.55
C GLY A 107 21.21 23.64 9.46
N PHE A 108 21.93 23.19 8.43
CA PHE A 108 21.37 22.28 7.42
C PHE A 108 21.31 20.84 7.94
N LEU A 109 20.20 20.13 7.65
CA LEU A 109 19.96 18.77 8.08
C LEU A 109 20.32 17.79 6.96
N TYR A 110 21.26 16.90 7.21
CA TYR A 110 21.58 15.79 6.32
C TYR A 110 20.75 14.57 6.71
N PHE A 111 20.28 13.83 5.72
CA PHE A 111 19.33 12.75 5.88
C PHE A 111 19.73 11.50 5.09
N ASP A 112 19.04 10.40 5.38
CA ASP A 112 19.04 9.19 4.57
C ASP A 112 17.61 8.75 4.30
N ALA A 113 17.41 7.74 3.43
CA ALA A 113 16.10 7.21 3.10
C ALA A 113 15.56 6.27 4.19
N ILE A 114 14.26 6.34 4.42
CA ILE A 114 13.45 5.26 4.98
C ILE A 114 12.68 4.66 3.80
N GLY A 115 12.96 3.39 3.45
CA GLY A 115 12.41 2.72 2.27
C GLY A 115 13.11 3.07 0.95
N GLY A 116 12.52 2.66 -0.15
CA GLY A 116 13.12 2.73 -1.49
C GLY A 116 12.78 4.00 -2.25
N HIS A 117 13.65 5.02 -2.23
CA HIS A 117 13.44 6.30 -2.93
C HIS A 117 14.14 6.38 -4.28
N ASP A 118 13.48 6.98 -5.28
CA ASP A 118 14.18 7.54 -6.44
C ASP A 118 14.86 8.86 -6.04
N ARG A 119 16.18 8.83 -5.89
CA ARG A 119 16.99 9.99 -5.49
C ARG A 119 16.86 11.18 -6.43
N SER A 120 16.48 10.97 -7.68
CA SER A 120 16.29 12.05 -8.66
C SER A 120 15.10 12.95 -8.31
N MET A 121 14.13 12.43 -7.54
CA MET A 121 12.88 13.10 -7.18
C MET A 121 12.97 13.90 -5.86
N ILE A 122 14.03 13.74 -5.07
CA ILE A 122 14.09 14.27 -3.69
C ILE A 122 14.32 15.77 -3.65
N SER A 123 15.27 16.29 -4.44
CA SER A 123 15.66 17.70 -4.37
C SER A 123 14.56 18.64 -4.84
N GLY A 124 14.34 19.72 -4.11
CA GLY A 124 13.34 20.76 -4.42
C GLY A 124 11.94 20.44 -3.89
N ARG A 125 11.81 19.51 -2.96
CA ARG A 125 10.55 19.16 -2.32
C ARG A 125 10.37 19.85 -0.98
N ARG A 126 9.14 20.18 -0.62
CA ARG A 126 8.77 20.52 0.75
C ARG A 126 8.60 19.24 1.55
N VAL A 127 9.00 19.29 2.81
CA VAL A 127 8.91 18.15 3.74
C VAL A 127 8.39 18.61 5.09
N ASP A 128 7.67 17.74 5.76
CA ASP A 128 7.25 17.84 7.15
C ASP A 128 8.12 16.92 7.99
N ILE A 129 8.90 17.47 8.91
CA ILE A 129 9.74 16.71 9.85
C ILE A 129 8.92 16.49 11.11
N LEU A 130 8.80 15.23 11.52
CA LEU A 130 8.05 14.79 12.70
C LEU A 130 8.95 14.87 13.92
N THR A 131 8.66 15.78 14.84
CA THR A 131 9.45 15.98 16.07
C THR A 131 8.57 15.82 17.30
N SER A 132 9.18 15.59 18.46
CA SER A 132 8.47 15.53 19.75
C SER A 132 7.76 16.84 20.13
N LYS A 133 8.09 17.95 19.47
CA LYS A 133 7.52 19.28 19.70
C LYS A 133 6.48 19.66 18.63
N GLY A 134 6.18 18.76 17.70
CA GLY A 134 5.28 18.99 16.56
C GLY A 134 6.02 18.96 15.23
N THR A 135 5.37 19.44 14.18
CA THR A 135 5.91 19.38 12.81
C THR A 135 6.78 20.58 12.51
N VAL A 136 7.98 20.32 11.96
CA VAL A 136 8.88 21.34 11.44
C VAL A 136 8.92 21.26 9.92
N ARG A 137 8.58 22.36 9.23
CA ARG A 137 8.65 22.42 7.77
C ARG A 137 10.05 22.68 7.28
N GLY A 138 10.43 21.99 6.19
CA GLY A 138 11.70 22.17 5.52
C GLY A 138 11.59 22.04 4.01
N VAL A 139 12.69 22.33 3.34
CA VAL A 139 12.83 22.17 1.89
C VAL A 139 14.09 21.35 1.61
N THR A 140 13.95 20.29 0.83
CA THR A 140 15.10 19.49 0.38
C THR A 140 15.88 20.25 -0.70
N GLY A 141 17.19 20.29 -0.56
CA GLY A 141 18.08 20.99 -1.48
C GLY A 141 19.30 20.18 -1.87
N LYS A 142 19.94 20.62 -2.94
CA LYS A 142 21.27 20.18 -3.39
C LYS A 142 22.02 21.37 -3.98
N ARG A 143 23.31 21.19 -4.36
CA ARG A 143 24.05 22.21 -5.10
C ARG A 143 23.26 22.64 -6.35
N ALA A 144 23.12 23.94 -6.53
CA ALA A 144 22.42 24.51 -7.68
C ALA A 144 23.10 24.11 -8.99
N ILE A 145 22.31 23.81 -10.03
CA ILE A 145 22.82 23.32 -11.31
C ILE A 145 23.88 24.25 -11.95
N HIS A 146 23.74 25.58 -11.73
CA HIS A 146 24.69 26.58 -12.24
C HIS A 146 26.04 26.54 -11.54
N LEU A 147 26.13 25.94 -10.34
CA LEU A 147 27.36 25.77 -9.57
C LEU A 147 28.00 24.38 -9.75
N MET A 148 27.41 23.54 -10.64
CA MET A 148 27.89 22.19 -10.95
C MET A 148 28.69 22.17 -12.25
N SER A 149 29.74 21.33 -12.30
CA SER A 149 30.43 20.96 -13.53
C SER A 149 29.49 20.19 -14.48
N ILE A 150 29.85 20.08 -15.76
CA ILE A 150 29.07 19.34 -16.77
C ILE A 150 28.93 17.85 -16.35
N GLU A 151 29.97 17.27 -15.77
CA GLU A 151 29.98 15.87 -15.36
C GLU A 151 29.09 15.65 -14.11
N GLU A 152 29.11 16.56 -13.14
CA GLU A 152 28.23 16.48 -11.96
C GLU A 152 26.75 16.55 -12.35
N ARG A 153 26.39 17.35 -13.38
CA ARG A 153 25.00 17.47 -13.85
C ARG A 153 24.43 16.17 -14.43
N LYS A 154 25.27 15.25 -14.92
CA LYS A 154 24.88 13.97 -15.49
C LYS A 154 24.57 12.90 -14.43
N ARG A 155 24.91 13.15 -13.16
CA ARG A 155 24.79 12.18 -12.08
C ARG A 155 23.59 12.50 -11.19
N VAL A 156 22.89 11.45 -10.74
CA VAL A 156 21.92 11.57 -9.66
C VAL A 156 22.69 11.78 -8.35
N PRO A 157 22.36 12.81 -7.54
CA PRO A 157 23.05 13.05 -6.28
C PRO A 157 22.91 11.87 -5.31
N GLU A 158 23.96 11.62 -4.53
CA GLU A 158 23.88 10.74 -3.37
C GLU A 158 23.19 11.46 -2.20
N PHE A 159 22.62 10.70 -1.23
CA PHE A 159 21.91 11.29 -0.08
C PHE A 159 22.76 12.30 0.66
N HIS A 160 24.04 12.02 0.92
CA HIS A 160 24.96 12.92 1.61
C HIS A 160 25.29 14.23 0.84
N GLN A 161 24.87 14.34 -0.41
CA GLN A 161 25.02 15.55 -1.25
C GLN A 161 23.74 16.41 -1.27
N MET A 162 22.72 15.98 -0.53
CA MET A 162 21.46 16.68 -0.34
C MET A 162 21.27 17.03 1.14
N TRP A 163 20.44 18.02 1.41
CA TRP A 163 20.10 18.47 2.76
C TRP A 163 18.68 18.97 2.83
N ILE A 164 18.15 19.10 4.05
CA ILE A 164 16.90 19.81 4.33
C ILE A 164 17.28 21.15 4.95
N ASP A 165 16.69 22.21 4.43
CA ASP A 165 16.77 23.57 4.95
C ASP A 165 15.49 23.87 5.73
N ILE A 166 15.63 24.22 7.01
CA ILE A 166 14.55 24.61 7.92
C ILE A 166 14.61 26.08 8.31
N GLY A 167 15.48 26.86 7.66
CA GLY A 167 15.71 28.28 7.94
C GLY A 167 16.48 28.55 9.23
N ALA A 168 17.18 27.56 9.77
CA ALA A 168 18.07 27.75 10.93
C ALA A 168 19.39 28.41 10.52
N SER A 169 19.89 29.36 11.32
CA SER A 169 21.13 30.11 11.04
C SER A 169 22.40 29.38 11.48
N ASN A 170 22.25 28.41 12.41
CA ASN A 170 23.36 27.65 12.98
C ASN A 170 22.81 26.29 13.53
N ARG A 171 23.77 25.47 14.00
CA ARG A 171 23.50 24.14 14.55
C ARG A 171 22.61 24.19 15.80
N GLU A 172 22.87 25.10 16.69
CA GLU A 172 22.18 25.27 17.98
C GLU A 172 20.69 25.56 17.72
N GLU A 173 20.39 26.53 16.86
CA GLU A 173 19.00 26.85 16.48
C GLU A 173 18.29 25.66 15.81
N ALA A 174 18.98 24.90 14.97
CA ALA A 174 18.41 23.70 14.37
C ALA A 174 18.09 22.62 15.42
N LEU A 175 18.99 22.39 16.40
CA LEU A 175 18.80 21.44 17.49
C LEU A 175 17.69 21.82 18.48
N GLU A 176 17.31 23.07 18.58
CA GLU A 176 16.13 23.49 19.36
C GLU A 176 14.81 22.96 18.73
N ARG A 177 14.83 22.69 17.42
CA ARG A 177 13.63 22.35 16.63
C ARG A 177 13.61 20.90 16.16
N VAL A 178 14.75 20.30 15.84
CA VAL A 178 14.88 18.98 15.22
C VAL A 178 16.01 18.19 15.90
N MET A 179 15.82 16.90 16.06
CA MET A 179 16.83 15.97 16.59
C MET A 179 17.32 15.01 15.50
N ILE A 180 18.53 14.47 15.70
CA ILE A 180 19.01 13.32 14.91
C ILE A 180 18.08 12.13 15.22
N GLY A 181 17.61 11.47 14.16
CA GLY A 181 16.63 10.39 14.25
C GLY A 181 15.19 10.83 14.00
N ASP A 182 14.88 12.14 13.96
CA ASP A 182 13.56 12.58 13.52
C ASP A 182 13.32 12.19 12.07
N ALA A 183 12.11 11.71 11.78
CA ALA A 183 11.71 11.33 10.43
C ALA A 183 11.00 12.48 9.70
N ALA A 184 10.99 12.42 8.37
CA ALA A 184 10.30 13.42 7.54
C ALA A 184 9.57 12.73 6.39
N VAL A 185 8.45 13.32 5.98
CA VAL A 185 7.67 12.92 4.79
C VAL A 185 7.54 14.09 3.83
N TYR A 186 7.21 13.82 2.57
CA TYR A 186 6.91 14.87 1.61
C TYR A 186 5.61 15.59 1.97
N ASP A 187 5.63 16.93 1.94
CA ASP A 187 4.41 17.76 2.02
C ASP A 187 3.75 17.78 0.62
N HIS A 188 2.94 16.75 0.35
CA HIS A 188 2.21 16.61 -0.90
C HIS A 188 0.86 15.96 -0.65
N GLY A 189 -0.20 16.73 -0.86
CA GLY A 189 -1.56 16.32 -0.53
C GLY A 189 -2.29 15.64 -1.68
N PHE A 190 -3.53 15.25 -1.38
CA PHE A 190 -4.46 14.64 -2.33
C PHE A 190 -5.04 15.68 -3.30
N GLU A 191 -5.04 15.35 -4.60
CA GLU A 191 -5.67 16.15 -5.66
C GLU A 191 -6.43 15.25 -6.64
N ILE A 192 -7.50 15.80 -7.23
CA ILE A 192 -8.24 15.14 -8.31
C ILE A 192 -7.65 15.59 -9.64
N LEU A 193 -7.15 14.66 -10.44
CA LEU A 193 -6.61 14.96 -11.76
C LEU A 193 -7.71 14.99 -12.82
N ASN A 194 -8.62 13.99 -12.82
CA ASN A 194 -9.72 13.87 -13.77
C ASN A 194 -10.71 12.80 -13.31
N ASP A 195 -11.99 13.12 -13.24
CA ASP A 195 -13.09 12.20 -12.89
C ASP A 195 -12.78 11.30 -11.69
N SER A 196 -12.23 10.10 -11.93
CA SER A 196 -11.85 9.10 -10.92
C SER A 196 -10.35 9.00 -10.68
N LEU A 197 -9.51 9.65 -11.50
CA LEU A 197 -8.06 9.67 -11.34
C LEU A 197 -7.65 10.69 -10.30
N VAL A 198 -6.90 10.22 -9.32
CA VAL A 198 -6.45 11.01 -8.18
C VAL A 198 -4.96 10.85 -7.97
N VAL A 199 -4.33 11.90 -7.44
CA VAL A 199 -2.90 11.93 -7.12
C VAL A 199 -2.70 12.25 -5.65
N SER A 200 -1.76 11.56 -5.02
CA SER A 200 -1.28 11.83 -3.66
C SER A 200 0.09 11.17 -3.46
N ARG A 201 0.77 11.50 -2.37
CA ARG A 201 1.79 10.62 -1.82
C ARG A 201 1.12 9.44 -1.11
N ALA A 202 1.86 8.36 -0.91
CA ALA A 202 1.49 7.25 -0.03
C ALA A 202 0.17 6.52 -0.38
N PHE A 203 -0.26 6.52 -1.66
CA PHE A 203 -1.21 5.49 -2.09
C PHE A 203 -0.62 4.11 -1.92
N ASP A 204 0.69 3.99 -2.04
CA ASP A 204 1.53 2.91 -1.57
C ASP A 204 1.75 3.01 -0.05
N ASP A 205 1.15 2.15 0.79
CA ASP A 205 -0.04 1.33 0.50
C ASP A 205 -1.23 1.71 1.42
N LYS A 206 -1.35 3.02 1.74
CA LYS A 206 -2.51 3.50 2.49
C LYS A 206 -3.82 3.25 1.75
N SER A 207 -3.77 3.07 0.43
CA SER A 207 -4.91 2.65 -0.37
C SER A 207 -5.31 1.20 -0.07
N GLY A 208 -4.37 0.28 0.09
CA GLY A 208 -4.63 -1.08 0.54
C GLY A 208 -5.06 -1.14 1.99
N ALA A 209 -4.40 -0.39 2.88
CA ALA A 209 -4.82 -0.26 4.28
C ALA A 209 -6.27 0.26 4.39
N TYR A 210 -6.64 1.28 3.60
CA TYR A 210 -8.03 1.71 3.48
C TYR A 210 -8.93 0.56 3.02
N ALA A 211 -8.55 -0.15 1.96
CA ALA A 211 -9.38 -1.18 1.35
C ALA A 211 -9.68 -2.34 2.30
N VAL A 212 -8.69 -2.82 3.06
CA VAL A 212 -8.88 -3.93 4.01
C VAL A 212 -9.78 -3.53 5.18
N ASN A 213 -9.63 -2.32 5.68
CA ASN A 213 -10.47 -1.79 6.75
C ASN A 213 -11.89 -1.47 6.26
N GLU A 214 -12.06 -0.87 5.10
CA GLU A 214 -13.38 -0.62 4.50
C GLU A 214 -14.12 -1.92 4.21
N ALA A 215 -13.42 -2.98 3.78
CA ALA A 215 -14.02 -4.29 3.61
C ALA A 215 -14.58 -4.82 4.94
N LEU A 216 -13.83 -4.70 6.05
CA LEU A 216 -14.31 -5.05 7.39
C LEU A 216 -15.53 -4.21 7.79
N LEU A 217 -15.50 -2.88 7.56
CA LEU A 217 -16.63 -1.99 7.85
C LEU A 217 -17.91 -2.39 7.07
N ARG A 218 -17.79 -2.79 5.81
CA ARG A 218 -18.93 -3.29 5.01
C ARG A 218 -19.44 -4.65 5.50
N LEU A 219 -18.54 -5.50 5.96
CA LEU A 219 -18.91 -6.79 6.56
C LEU A 219 -19.59 -6.63 7.91
N SER A 220 -19.22 -5.62 8.72
CA SER A 220 -19.84 -5.35 10.01
C SER A 220 -21.27 -4.82 9.89
N LYS A 221 -21.58 -4.05 8.84
CA LYS A 221 -22.90 -3.43 8.59
C LYS A 221 -23.87 -4.34 7.85
N GLY A 222 -23.41 -5.41 7.25
CA GLY A 222 -24.22 -6.34 6.43
C GLY A 222 -24.41 -7.70 7.06
N SER A 223 -24.75 -8.70 6.22
CA SER A 223 -24.74 -10.10 6.64
C SER A 223 -23.33 -10.52 7.04
N LYS A 224 -23.18 -11.02 8.27
CA LYS A 224 -21.88 -11.47 8.79
C LYS A 224 -21.38 -12.68 7.98
N PRO A 225 -20.08 -12.73 7.63
CA PRO A 225 -19.48 -13.90 7.00
C PRO A 225 -19.45 -15.09 7.96
N SER A 226 -19.37 -16.34 7.42
CA SER A 226 -19.22 -17.56 8.23
C SER A 226 -17.83 -17.71 8.85
N CYS A 227 -16.85 -16.99 8.34
CA CYS A 227 -15.46 -16.96 8.80
C CYS A 227 -15.23 -15.86 9.84
N LYS A 228 -14.16 -16.00 10.65
CA LYS A 228 -13.58 -14.88 11.36
C LYS A 228 -12.79 -14.02 10.35
N VAL A 229 -12.99 -12.70 10.36
CA VAL A 229 -12.23 -11.77 9.53
C VAL A 229 -11.34 -10.93 10.43
N VAL A 230 -10.06 -10.84 10.10
CA VAL A 230 -9.08 -9.97 10.77
C VAL A 230 -8.52 -9.00 9.72
N ALA A 231 -8.95 -7.75 9.75
CA ALA A 231 -8.32 -6.69 8.97
C ALA A 231 -7.08 -6.21 9.71
N VAL A 232 -5.95 -6.26 9.05
CA VAL A 232 -4.65 -5.88 9.60
C VAL A 232 -4.08 -4.73 8.81
N SER A 233 -3.86 -3.61 9.50
CA SER A 233 -3.06 -2.52 8.97
C SER A 233 -1.62 -2.74 9.45
N THR A 234 -0.77 -3.22 8.57
CA THR A 234 0.62 -3.58 8.87
C THR A 234 1.51 -2.34 8.89
N VAL A 235 2.65 -2.44 9.58
CA VAL A 235 3.66 -1.38 9.70
C VAL A 235 5.00 -1.88 9.16
N GLN A 236 5.91 -0.94 8.81
CA GLN A 236 7.28 -1.26 8.41
C GLN A 236 7.38 -2.25 7.24
N GLU A 237 6.44 -2.18 6.29
CA GLU A 237 6.52 -2.95 5.05
C GLU A 237 7.72 -2.49 4.22
N GLU A 238 7.87 -1.19 4.02
CA GLU A 238 8.85 -0.51 3.17
C GLU A 238 10.32 -0.73 3.59
N ILE A 239 10.53 -1.23 4.81
CA ILE A 239 11.85 -1.59 5.33
C ILE A 239 11.98 -3.12 5.58
N GLY A 240 11.16 -3.92 4.90
CA GLY A 240 11.30 -5.38 4.83
C GLY A 240 10.15 -6.18 5.42
N THR A 241 8.90 -5.81 5.19
CA THR A 241 7.66 -6.58 5.53
C THR A 241 7.60 -7.00 7.01
N ARG A 242 8.12 -6.16 7.91
CA ARG A 242 8.36 -6.53 9.32
C ARG A 242 7.06 -6.72 10.10
N GLY A 243 6.08 -5.83 9.88
CA GLY A 243 4.76 -5.91 10.49
C GLY A 243 3.98 -7.14 10.07
N ALA A 244 4.09 -7.54 8.81
CA ALA A 244 3.44 -8.74 8.29
C ALA A 244 3.89 -10.02 9.01
N ILE A 245 5.18 -10.12 9.35
CA ILE A 245 5.75 -11.28 10.07
C ILE A 245 5.07 -11.42 11.44
N SER A 246 5.00 -10.35 12.25
CA SER A 246 4.37 -10.40 13.57
C SER A 246 2.86 -10.55 13.47
N SER A 247 2.23 -9.88 12.52
CA SER A 247 0.78 -9.93 12.32
C SER A 247 0.28 -11.30 11.93
N ALA A 248 0.97 -12.00 11.03
CA ALA A 248 0.61 -13.36 10.65
C ALA A 248 0.73 -14.34 11.83
N HIS A 249 1.67 -14.10 12.75
CA HIS A 249 1.79 -14.89 13.96
C HIS A 249 0.62 -14.65 14.93
N LEU A 250 0.24 -13.38 15.15
CA LEU A 250 -0.83 -13.01 16.08
C LEU A 250 -2.22 -13.37 15.55
N ALA A 251 -2.49 -13.12 14.27
CA ALA A 251 -3.78 -13.37 13.65
C ALA A 251 -4.09 -14.86 13.45
N ASP A 252 -3.06 -15.70 13.32
CA ASP A 252 -3.12 -17.15 13.06
C ASP A 252 -4.11 -17.49 11.93
N PRO A 253 -3.92 -16.98 10.71
CA PRO A 253 -4.91 -17.12 9.67
C PRO A 253 -4.87 -18.50 8.99
N ASP A 254 -6.05 -19.02 8.63
CA ASP A 254 -6.21 -20.19 7.75
C ASP A 254 -6.06 -19.81 6.27
N VAL A 255 -6.29 -18.52 5.95
CA VAL A 255 -6.16 -17.96 4.60
C VAL A 255 -5.92 -16.45 4.70
N ALA A 256 -5.14 -15.88 3.79
CA ALA A 256 -4.86 -14.44 3.74
C ALA A 256 -5.11 -13.85 2.36
N LEU A 257 -5.64 -12.63 2.34
CA LEU A 257 -5.60 -11.73 1.19
C LEU A 257 -4.76 -10.53 1.56
N VAL A 258 -3.73 -10.28 0.77
CA VAL A 258 -2.91 -9.08 0.88
C VAL A 258 -3.33 -8.12 -0.20
N VAL A 259 -3.47 -6.86 0.15
CA VAL A 259 -3.64 -5.76 -0.80
C VAL A 259 -2.36 -4.96 -0.77
N ASP A 260 -1.91 -4.59 -1.94
CA ASP A 260 -0.77 -3.72 -2.16
C ASP A 260 -0.98 -2.98 -3.49
N VAL A 261 -0.14 -2.04 -3.83
CA VAL A 261 -0.18 -1.43 -5.16
C VAL A 261 0.59 -2.30 -6.17
N SER A 262 0.24 -2.17 -7.45
CA SER A 262 0.96 -2.81 -8.56
C SER A 262 1.19 -1.81 -9.68
N HIS A 263 2.32 -1.94 -10.38
CA HIS A 263 2.69 -1.03 -11.46
C HIS A 263 1.68 -1.03 -12.60
N ALA A 264 0.98 0.09 -12.80
CA ALA A 264 0.29 0.34 -14.07
C ALA A 264 1.32 0.60 -15.17
N THR A 265 1.11 -0.04 -16.33
CA THR A 265 2.03 0.03 -17.48
C THR A 265 1.41 0.78 -18.66
N ASP A 266 0.40 1.59 -18.41
CA ASP A 266 -0.33 2.40 -19.41
C ASP A 266 0.24 3.83 -19.52
N HIS A 267 1.54 3.97 -19.29
CA HIS A 267 2.34 5.18 -19.47
C HIS A 267 3.32 5.03 -20.65
N PRO A 268 3.92 6.13 -21.15
CA PRO A 268 4.97 6.05 -22.19
C PRO A 268 6.13 5.14 -21.77
N ASP A 269 6.76 4.49 -22.74
CA ASP A 269 7.97 3.63 -22.60
C ASP A 269 7.82 2.37 -21.75
N ALA A 270 6.60 1.92 -21.44
CA ALA A 270 6.39 0.65 -20.78
C ALA A 270 6.60 -0.54 -21.74
N ASP A 271 7.56 -1.41 -21.46
CA ASP A 271 7.74 -2.67 -22.22
C ASP A 271 6.74 -3.73 -21.74
N HIS A 272 5.60 -3.82 -22.41
CA HIS A 272 4.56 -4.78 -22.09
C HIS A 272 4.98 -6.27 -22.22
N ARG A 273 6.05 -6.58 -22.95
CA ARG A 273 6.59 -7.95 -23.03
C ARG A 273 7.31 -8.34 -21.75
N LYS A 274 7.88 -7.35 -21.06
CA LYS A 274 8.61 -7.54 -19.81
C LYS A 274 7.70 -7.46 -18.59
N TYR A 275 6.79 -6.50 -18.55
CA TYR A 275 6.03 -6.15 -17.34
C TYR A 275 4.54 -6.52 -17.42
N GLY A 276 4.02 -6.95 -18.57
CA GLY A 276 2.59 -7.12 -18.78
C GLY A 276 1.90 -5.81 -19.19
N ARG A 277 0.59 -5.87 -19.36
CA ARG A 277 -0.23 -4.70 -19.71
C ARG A 277 -1.26 -4.47 -18.62
N PHE A 278 -1.05 -3.44 -17.82
CA PHE A 278 -1.92 -3.04 -16.72
C PHE A 278 -2.30 -1.57 -16.87
N CYS A 279 -3.56 -1.23 -16.63
CA CYS A 279 -4.03 0.14 -16.79
C CYS A 279 -4.89 0.58 -15.60
N LEU A 280 -4.85 1.86 -15.30
CA LEU A 280 -5.80 2.50 -14.41
C LEU A 280 -7.21 2.40 -14.99
N GLY A 281 -8.21 2.17 -14.13
CA GLY A 281 -9.59 1.92 -14.55
C GLY A 281 -9.81 0.54 -15.18
N GLY A 282 -8.82 -0.34 -15.13
CA GLY A 282 -8.89 -1.72 -15.64
C GLY A 282 -9.40 -2.73 -14.60
N GLY A 283 -9.56 -2.31 -13.37
CA GLY A 283 -9.87 -3.15 -12.21
C GLY A 283 -8.63 -3.68 -11.51
N PRO A 284 -8.81 -4.36 -10.37
CA PRO A 284 -7.73 -4.94 -9.59
C PRO A 284 -6.79 -5.84 -10.41
N ILE A 285 -5.51 -5.82 -10.06
CA ILE A 285 -4.51 -6.75 -10.60
C ILE A 285 -4.44 -7.95 -9.66
N LEU A 286 -4.71 -9.14 -10.17
CA LEU A 286 -4.60 -10.39 -9.42
C LEU A 286 -3.30 -11.08 -9.80
N THR A 287 -2.41 -11.23 -8.83
CA THR A 287 -1.10 -11.88 -9.05
C THR A 287 -1.25 -13.39 -9.08
N ARG A 288 -0.55 -14.04 -10.01
CA ARG A 288 -0.41 -15.48 -10.13
C ARG A 288 1.07 -15.86 -10.19
N GLY A 289 1.49 -16.77 -9.33
CA GLY A 289 2.89 -17.20 -9.28
C GLY A 289 3.16 -18.10 -8.08
N PRO A 290 4.42 -18.49 -7.83
CA PRO A 290 4.79 -19.41 -6.75
C PRO A 290 4.51 -18.88 -5.33
N ASN A 291 4.35 -17.57 -5.18
CA ASN A 291 4.01 -16.93 -3.90
C ASN A 291 2.49 -16.94 -3.61
N ILE A 292 1.66 -17.32 -4.59
CA ILE A 292 0.21 -17.23 -4.50
C ILE A 292 -0.41 -18.62 -4.50
N HIS A 293 -1.33 -18.87 -3.58
CA HIS A 293 -2.02 -20.15 -3.50
C HIS A 293 -3.04 -20.29 -4.64
N PRO A 294 -2.96 -21.37 -5.47
CA PRO A 294 -3.81 -21.51 -6.66
C PRO A 294 -5.30 -21.50 -6.33
N GLY A 295 -5.74 -22.16 -5.25
CA GLY A 295 -7.14 -22.18 -4.84
C GLY A 295 -7.68 -20.82 -4.42
N VAL A 296 -6.83 -19.97 -3.77
CA VAL A 296 -7.18 -18.60 -3.40
C VAL A 296 -7.32 -17.74 -4.66
N PHE A 297 -6.36 -17.84 -5.59
CA PHE A 297 -6.44 -17.15 -6.88
C PHE A 297 -7.72 -17.51 -7.66
N GLU A 298 -8.03 -18.79 -7.79
CA GLU A 298 -9.25 -19.25 -8.48
C GLU A 298 -10.52 -18.72 -7.80
N ARG A 299 -10.55 -18.69 -6.47
CA ARG A 299 -11.68 -18.14 -5.72
C ARG A 299 -11.83 -16.62 -5.97
N LEU A 300 -10.73 -15.86 -6.03
CA LEU A 300 -10.76 -14.44 -6.38
C LEU A 300 -11.35 -14.23 -7.78
N ILE A 301 -10.96 -15.04 -8.77
CA ILE A 301 -11.52 -14.99 -10.13
C ILE A 301 -13.04 -15.30 -10.13
N GLN A 302 -13.48 -16.29 -9.34
CA GLN A 302 -14.91 -16.62 -9.22
C GLN A 302 -15.70 -15.46 -8.57
N CYS A 303 -15.15 -14.85 -7.53
CA CYS A 303 -15.75 -13.69 -6.86
C CYS A 303 -15.84 -12.48 -7.81
N ALA A 304 -14.78 -12.19 -8.56
CA ALA A 304 -14.76 -11.13 -9.55
C ALA A 304 -15.85 -11.33 -10.63
N LYS A 305 -15.99 -12.54 -11.15
CA LYS A 305 -17.05 -12.87 -12.12
C LYS A 305 -18.44 -12.66 -11.53
N LYS A 306 -18.69 -13.15 -10.30
CA LYS A 306 -19.97 -12.99 -9.62
C LYS A 306 -20.38 -11.54 -9.47
N GLU A 307 -19.43 -10.68 -9.12
CA GLU A 307 -19.64 -9.24 -8.90
C GLU A 307 -19.50 -8.39 -10.18
N LYS A 308 -19.21 -9.04 -11.32
CA LYS A 308 -18.94 -8.37 -12.61
C LYS A 308 -17.82 -7.34 -12.50
N ILE A 309 -16.79 -7.65 -11.70
CA ILE A 309 -15.57 -6.85 -11.56
C ILE A 309 -14.61 -7.27 -12.66
N SER A 310 -14.17 -6.31 -13.49
CA SER A 310 -13.02 -6.52 -14.38
C SER A 310 -11.77 -6.71 -13.54
N VAL A 311 -10.92 -7.65 -13.92
CA VAL A 311 -9.62 -7.87 -13.27
C VAL A 311 -8.53 -7.99 -14.31
N GLN A 312 -7.33 -7.64 -13.92
CA GLN A 312 -6.10 -7.79 -14.69
C GLN A 312 -5.29 -8.90 -14.04
N ILE A 313 -4.52 -9.67 -14.82
CA ILE A 313 -3.76 -10.80 -14.30
C ILE A 313 -2.29 -10.55 -14.50
N GLU A 314 -1.55 -10.54 -13.39
CA GLU A 314 -0.10 -10.43 -13.34
C GLU A 314 0.53 -11.80 -13.09
N ALA A 315 1.66 -12.07 -13.73
CA ALA A 315 2.47 -13.26 -13.46
C ALA A 315 3.79 -12.83 -12.81
N ASP A 316 4.01 -13.25 -11.58
CA ASP A 316 5.27 -13.03 -10.87
C ASP A 316 5.97 -14.38 -10.62
N PRO A 317 7.19 -14.58 -11.16
CA PRO A 317 7.93 -15.83 -10.99
C PRO A 317 8.70 -15.93 -9.67
N ARG A 318 8.69 -14.88 -8.84
CA ARG A 318 9.44 -14.74 -7.58
C ARG A 318 8.51 -14.43 -6.42
N PRO A 319 8.99 -14.50 -5.16
CA PRO A 319 8.28 -13.89 -4.05
C PRO A 319 8.08 -12.41 -4.32
N THR A 320 6.85 -11.94 -4.15
CA THR A 320 6.49 -10.53 -4.38
C THR A 320 7.22 -9.60 -3.43
N GLY A 321 7.37 -8.34 -3.80
CA GLY A 321 7.92 -7.29 -2.93
C GLY A 321 6.91 -6.75 -1.90
N THR A 322 5.93 -7.57 -1.48
CA THR A 322 4.79 -7.17 -0.65
C THR A 322 4.70 -8.02 0.63
N ASP A 323 3.82 -7.65 1.55
CA ASP A 323 3.52 -8.43 2.76
C ASP A 323 3.12 -9.89 2.47
N ALA A 324 2.64 -10.20 1.26
CA ALA A 324 2.26 -11.56 0.87
C ALA A 324 3.41 -12.56 0.98
N ARG A 325 4.65 -12.14 0.70
CA ARG A 325 5.84 -13.01 0.80
C ARG A 325 6.12 -13.44 2.24
N ALA A 326 5.86 -12.56 3.21
CA ALA A 326 6.09 -12.83 4.62
C ALA A 326 4.94 -13.66 5.22
N ILE A 327 3.69 -13.32 4.87
CA ILE A 327 2.51 -14.03 5.38
C ILE A 327 2.47 -15.46 4.85
N GLN A 328 2.77 -15.69 3.55
CA GLN A 328 2.75 -17.02 2.94
C GLN A 328 3.61 -18.04 3.69
N VAL A 329 4.77 -17.63 4.17
CA VAL A 329 5.74 -18.52 4.84
C VAL A 329 5.62 -18.50 6.37
N ALA A 330 4.64 -17.78 6.90
CA ALA A 330 4.43 -17.73 8.34
C ALA A 330 3.97 -19.09 8.89
N ARG A 331 4.46 -19.44 10.11
CA ARG A 331 4.09 -20.67 10.81
C ARG A 331 4.37 -21.92 9.96
N ASN A 332 3.31 -22.68 9.62
CA ASN A 332 3.38 -23.88 8.76
C ASN A 332 2.95 -23.60 7.31
N GLY A 333 2.90 -22.32 6.92
CA GLY A 333 2.44 -21.85 5.63
C GLY A 333 0.98 -21.40 5.64
N VAL A 334 0.72 -20.22 5.03
CA VAL A 334 -0.64 -19.64 4.91
C VAL A 334 -1.02 -19.54 3.45
N PRO A 335 -2.14 -20.18 3.01
CA PRO A 335 -2.70 -19.96 1.68
C PRO A 335 -2.97 -18.48 1.45
N THR A 336 -2.20 -17.83 0.57
CA THR A 336 -2.21 -16.38 0.40
C THR A 336 -2.59 -16.00 -1.02
N GLY A 337 -3.43 -14.96 -1.16
CA GLY A 337 -3.74 -14.25 -2.40
C GLY A 337 -3.22 -12.81 -2.34
N LEU A 338 -2.84 -12.25 -3.50
CA LEU A 338 -2.42 -10.86 -3.63
C LEU A 338 -3.33 -10.14 -4.61
N ILE A 339 -3.81 -8.98 -4.21
CA ILE A 339 -4.66 -8.07 -4.98
C ILE A 339 -3.93 -6.75 -5.12
N GLY A 340 -3.49 -6.42 -6.33
CA GLY A 340 -2.82 -5.17 -6.65
C GLY A 340 -3.81 -4.06 -7.01
N ILE A 341 -3.62 -2.87 -6.45
CA ILE A 341 -4.25 -1.65 -6.90
C ILE A 341 -3.38 -1.07 -8.03
N PRO A 342 -3.88 -0.92 -9.26
CA PRO A 342 -3.08 -0.32 -10.32
C PRO A 342 -2.63 1.09 -9.94
N LEU A 343 -1.31 1.34 -9.99
CA LEU A 343 -0.71 2.60 -9.59
C LEU A 343 0.36 3.04 -10.57
N ARG A 344 0.39 4.32 -10.94
CA ARG A 344 1.49 4.94 -11.67
C ARG A 344 2.39 5.73 -10.73
N TYR A 345 3.68 5.76 -11.07
CA TYR A 345 4.69 6.58 -10.38
C TYR A 345 4.92 6.17 -8.93
N MET A 346 4.91 4.85 -8.67
CA MET A 346 5.22 4.25 -7.37
C MET A 346 6.51 4.82 -6.78
N HIS A 347 6.55 4.98 -5.46
CA HIS A 347 7.70 5.51 -4.71
C HIS A 347 8.06 6.96 -5.08
N THR A 348 7.07 7.75 -5.53
CA THR A 348 7.21 9.19 -5.76
C THR A 348 6.23 9.98 -4.89
N PRO A 349 6.44 11.30 -4.71
CA PRO A 349 5.46 12.11 -3.99
C PRO A 349 4.12 12.29 -4.73
N SER A 350 3.98 11.77 -5.95
CA SER A 350 2.83 12.03 -6.85
C SER A 350 2.35 10.75 -7.50
N GLU A 351 1.94 9.79 -6.69
CA GLU A 351 1.36 8.52 -7.13
C GLU A 351 -0.06 8.73 -7.65
N VAL A 352 -0.45 7.97 -8.66
CA VAL A 352 -1.76 8.12 -9.31
C VAL A 352 -2.51 6.80 -9.33
N ILE A 353 -3.74 6.80 -8.82
CA ILE A 353 -4.67 5.65 -8.88
C ILE A 353 -6.02 6.05 -9.48
N ASP A 354 -6.85 5.05 -9.77
CA ASP A 354 -8.27 5.20 -10.10
C ASP A 354 -9.14 4.77 -8.90
N LEU A 355 -10.01 5.66 -8.42
CA LEU A 355 -10.91 5.37 -7.29
C LEU A 355 -11.90 4.23 -7.59
N GLY A 356 -12.21 3.98 -8.86
CA GLY A 356 -13.04 2.85 -9.28
C GLY A 356 -12.33 1.51 -9.10
N ASP A 357 -11.02 1.46 -9.34
CA ASP A 357 -10.21 0.27 -9.08
C ASP A 357 -10.13 -0.01 -7.59
N LEU A 358 -9.92 1.02 -6.77
CA LEU A 358 -9.92 0.91 -5.31
C LEU A 358 -11.27 0.37 -4.77
N GLU A 359 -12.38 0.91 -5.25
CA GLU A 359 -13.72 0.42 -4.92
C GLU A 359 -13.92 -1.05 -5.33
N ALA A 360 -13.40 -1.42 -6.49
CA ALA A 360 -13.46 -2.81 -6.97
C ALA A 360 -12.67 -3.78 -6.08
N VAL A 361 -11.50 -3.36 -5.55
CA VAL A 361 -10.72 -4.13 -4.56
C VAL A 361 -11.53 -4.39 -3.30
N VAL A 362 -12.15 -3.35 -2.73
CA VAL A 362 -13.01 -3.49 -1.53
C VAL A 362 -14.15 -4.48 -1.78
N ARG A 363 -14.88 -4.34 -2.89
CA ARG A 363 -15.99 -5.24 -3.25
C ARG A 363 -15.53 -6.68 -3.43
N LEU A 364 -14.37 -6.88 -4.03
CA LEU A 364 -13.79 -8.21 -4.25
C LEU A 364 -13.49 -8.90 -2.92
N MET A 365 -12.86 -8.23 -1.97
CA MET A 365 -12.56 -8.75 -0.64
C MET A 365 -13.83 -9.09 0.15
N VAL A 366 -14.83 -8.20 0.14
CA VAL A 366 -16.13 -8.45 0.79
C VAL A 366 -16.79 -9.72 0.22
N THR A 367 -16.76 -9.87 -1.10
CA THR A 367 -17.35 -11.04 -1.77
C THR A 367 -16.57 -12.31 -1.48
N PHE A 368 -15.23 -12.23 -1.43
CA PHE A 368 -14.38 -13.36 -1.04
C PHE A 368 -14.71 -13.81 0.40
N ALA A 369 -14.71 -12.89 1.36
CA ALA A 369 -15.04 -13.19 2.76
C ALA A 369 -16.42 -13.87 2.89
N ARG A 370 -17.44 -13.39 2.18
CA ARG A 370 -18.79 -13.99 2.16
C ARG A 370 -18.87 -15.32 1.43
N SER A 371 -17.92 -15.64 0.57
CA SER A 371 -17.87 -16.90 -0.17
C SER A 371 -17.31 -18.06 0.64
N LEU A 372 -16.60 -17.77 1.74
CA LEU A 372 -16.00 -18.79 2.60
C LEU A 372 -17.06 -19.53 3.40
N LYS A 373 -16.95 -20.86 3.42
CA LYS A 373 -17.81 -21.72 4.20
C LYS A 373 -17.17 -22.08 5.53
N LYS A 374 -18.01 -22.38 6.52
CA LYS A 374 -17.51 -22.82 7.84
C LYS A 374 -16.63 -24.07 7.70
N GLY A 375 -15.41 -24.00 8.28
CA GLY A 375 -14.44 -25.10 8.27
C GLY A 375 -13.76 -25.34 6.91
N GLU A 376 -13.91 -24.41 5.94
CA GLU A 376 -13.25 -24.52 4.64
C GLU A 376 -11.73 -24.43 4.76
N LYS A 377 -11.02 -25.24 3.97
CA LYS A 377 -9.55 -25.24 3.86
C LYS A 377 -9.16 -25.03 2.39
N PHE A 378 -8.02 -24.38 2.17
CA PHE A 378 -7.41 -24.16 0.87
C PHE A 378 -6.24 -25.10 0.62
#